data_c9b42f8d14a88241fd2d789c0ea1d70e
#
_entry.id   c9b42f8d14a88241fd2d789c0ea1d70e
#
_cell.length_a   1.000
_cell.length_b   1.000
_cell.length_c   1.000
_cell.angle_alpha   90.00
_cell.angle_beta   90.00
_cell.angle_gamma   90.00
#
_symmetry.space_group_name_H-M   'P 1'
#
loop_
_entity.id
_entity.type
_entity.pdbx_description
1 polymer ?
#
loop_
_entity_poly.entity_id
_entity_poly.type
_entity_poly.pdbx_seq_one_letter_code
_entity_poly.pdbx_strand_id
1 'polypeptide(L)'
;HIYMTFACPLSLGQESECECVDVKTEAEAPDFEQWKAALNAIMPAGIVITHVGPVQMKADLIAYACYRITYPAAAAAALDAYNALESAPVEKHGKKGNKIIELKDHIPQVEYITEGDSLHIDLCMPAAQELNLNPSLLTGFLEEKFGLPAVSANILRKKFLTADKQLFV
;
A
#
# COMPACT_ATOMS: atom_id res chain seq x y z
N HIS A 1 -4.54 -12.62 -26.71
CA HIS A 1 -4.16 -11.61 -25.73
C HIS A 1 -3.90 -12.28 -24.39
N ILE A 2 -2.77 -11.98 -23.76
CA ILE A 2 -2.50 -12.39 -22.38
C ILE A 2 -3.49 -11.61 -21.50
N TYR A 3 -4.32 -12.33 -20.74
CA TYR A 3 -5.18 -11.71 -19.74
C TYR A 3 -4.43 -11.68 -18.41
N MET A 4 -4.21 -10.47 -17.89
CA MET A 4 -3.44 -10.23 -16.66
C MET A 4 -4.16 -9.14 -15.85
N THR A 5 -4.40 -9.41 -14.57
CA THR A 5 -5.05 -8.48 -13.65
C THR A 5 -4.17 -8.28 -12.42
N PHE A 6 -3.76 -7.04 -12.18
CA PHE A 6 -3.09 -6.65 -10.94
C PHE A 6 -4.15 -6.36 -9.86
N ALA A 7 -4.03 -6.99 -8.72
CA ALA A 7 -5.01 -6.86 -7.65
C ALA A 7 -5.16 -5.42 -7.13
N CYS A 8 -4.04 -4.76 -6.87
CA CYS A 8 -4.00 -3.35 -6.44
C CYS A 8 -2.61 -2.79 -6.81
N PRO A 9 -2.46 -2.16 -7.98
CA PRO A 9 -1.14 -1.71 -8.46
C PRO A 9 -0.40 -0.84 -7.43
N LEU A 10 0.91 -1.10 -7.28
CA LEU A 10 1.77 -0.34 -6.40
C LEU A 10 2.08 1.05 -7.02
N SER A 11 2.08 2.08 -6.20
CA SER A 11 2.48 3.42 -6.64
C SER A 11 4.00 3.53 -6.75
N LEU A 12 4.47 4.36 -7.68
CA LEU A 12 5.91 4.63 -7.82
C LEU A 12 6.49 5.20 -6.51
N GLY A 13 7.71 4.78 -6.20
CA GLY A 13 8.41 5.21 -4.98
C GLY A 13 7.98 4.47 -3.72
N GLN A 14 7.18 3.42 -3.84
CA GLN A 14 6.77 2.55 -2.73
C GLN A 14 7.31 1.13 -2.93
N GLU A 15 7.53 0.44 -1.83
CA GLU A 15 7.90 -0.98 -1.78
C GLU A 15 6.70 -1.83 -1.35
N SER A 16 6.73 -3.12 -1.66
CA SER A 16 5.66 -4.05 -1.28
C SER A 16 6.16 -5.47 -1.06
N GLU A 17 5.53 -6.16 -0.12
CA GLU A 17 5.74 -7.58 0.18
C GLU A 17 4.54 -8.46 -0.24
N CYS A 18 3.51 -7.86 -0.88
CA CYS A 18 2.22 -8.55 -1.06
C CYS A 18 1.57 -8.30 -2.44
N GLU A 19 2.35 -7.98 -3.48
CA GLU A 19 1.77 -7.79 -4.81
C GLU A 19 1.22 -9.11 -5.36
N CYS A 20 0.01 -9.04 -5.95
CA CYS A 20 -0.68 -10.18 -6.53
C CYS A 20 -1.10 -9.88 -7.98
N VAL A 21 -0.88 -10.84 -8.85
CA VAL A 21 -1.25 -10.78 -10.27
C VAL A 21 -1.94 -12.06 -10.68
N ASP A 22 -3.17 -11.96 -11.18
CA ASP A 22 -3.89 -13.07 -11.78
C ASP A 22 -3.59 -13.14 -13.27
N VAL A 23 -3.21 -14.31 -13.75
CA VAL A 23 -2.93 -14.57 -15.16
C VAL A 23 -3.80 -15.74 -15.64
N LYS A 24 -4.55 -15.50 -16.74
CA LYS A 24 -5.28 -16.60 -17.37
C LYS A 24 -4.33 -17.41 -18.25
N THR A 25 -4.34 -18.72 -18.07
CA THR A 25 -3.52 -19.68 -18.83
C THR A 25 -4.38 -20.79 -19.39
N GLU A 26 -3.89 -21.45 -20.44
CA GLU A 26 -4.53 -22.63 -21.10
C GLU A 26 -3.85 -23.95 -20.69
N ALA A 27 -2.90 -23.92 -19.74
CA ALA A 27 -2.21 -25.13 -19.29
C ALA A 27 -3.17 -26.02 -18.49
N GLU A 28 -3.32 -27.28 -18.90
CA GLU A 28 -4.19 -28.26 -18.24
C GLU A 28 -3.57 -28.80 -16.95
N ALA A 29 -2.24 -28.93 -16.90
CA ALA A 29 -1.49 -29.43 -15.74
C ALA A 29 -0.25 -28.54 -15.47
N PRO A 30 -0.43 -27.37 -14.83
CA PRO A 30 0.68 -26.44 -14.60
C PRO A 30 1.62 -26.97 -13.52
N ASP A 31 2.93 -26.90 -13.80
CA ASP A 31 3.97 -27.06 -12.78
C ASP A 31 4.29 -25.68 -12.20
N PHE A 32 3.67 -25.35 -11.09
CA PHE A 32 3.79 -24.03 -10.46
C PHE A 32 5.21 -23.74 -9.94
N GLU A 33 5.95 -24.73 -9.49
CA GLU A 33 7.36 -24.54 -9.06
C GLU A 33 8.25 -24.26 -10.25
N GLN A 34 8.05 -24.96 -11.37
CA GLN A 34 8.77 -24.66 -12.61
C GLN A 34 8.45 -23.24 -13.11
N TRP A 35 7.16 -22.83 -13.05
CA TRP A 35 6.78 -21.48 -13.46
C TRP A 35 7.38 -20.41 -12.55
N LYS A 36 7.35 -20.62 -11.25
CA LYS A 36 7.99 -19.72 -10.27
C LYS A 36 9.51 -19.56 -10.56
N ALA A 37 10.20 -20.68 -10.81
CA ALA A 37 11.62 -20.66 -11.14
C ALA A 37 11.89 -19.89 -12.46
N ALA A 38 11.11 -20.16 -13.52
CA ALA A 38 11.23 -19.50 -14.80
C ALA A 38 10.95 -17.99 -14.72
N LEU A 39 9.90 -17.59 -13.98
CA LEU A 39 9.60 -16.18 -13.75
C LEU A 39 10.75 -15.47 -13.01
N ASN A 40 11.24 -16.05 -11.91
CA ASN A 40 12.34 -15.45 -11.16
C ASN A 40 13.64 -15.35 -11.97
N ALA A 41 13.86 -16.22 -12.94
CA ALA A 41 15.05 -16.16 -13.81
C ALA A 41 15.05 -14.92 -14.73
N ILE A 42 13.90 -14.31 -14.99
CA ILE A 42 13.74 -13.15 -15.90
C ILE A 42 13.32 -11.87 -15.17
N MET A 43 12.97 -11.95 -13.87
CA MET A 43 12.58 -10.76 -13.11
C MET A 43 13.77 -9.81 -12.95
N PRO A 44 13.54 -8.49 -13.02
CA PRO A 44 14.56 -7.51 -12.70
C PRO A 44 14.96 -7.58 -11.21
N ALA A 45 16.14 -7.08 -10.90
CA ALA A 45 16.60 -6.98 -9.52
C ALA A 45 15.59 -6.20 -8.65
N GLY A 46 15.30 -6.73 -7.47
CA GLY A 46 14.33 -6.15 -6.52
C GLY A 46 12.91 -6.71 -6.66
N ILE A 47 12.61 -7.52 -7.69
CA ILE A 47 11.31 -8.21 -7.82
C ILE A 47 11.53 -9.72 -7.65
N VAL A 48 10.81 -10.30 -6.70
CA VAL A 48 10.87 -11.74 -6.40
C VAL A 48 9.47 -12.33 -6.39
N ILE A 49 9.26 -13.37 -7.20
CA ILE A 49 8.03 -14.17 -7.18
C ILE A 49 8.12 -15.16 -6.03
N THR A 50 7.34 -14.94 -4.99
CA THR A 50 7.34 -15.77 -3.78
C THR A 50 6.46 -17.00 -3.91
N HIS A 51 5.34 -16.88 -4.65
CA HIS A 51 4.37 -17.95 -4.85
C HIS A 51 3.79 -17.92 -6.26
N VAL A 52 3.51 -19.09 -6.83
CA VAL A 52 2.67 -19.29 -8.01
C VAL A 52 1.71 -20.43 -7.71
N GLY A 53 0.43 -20.25 -7.94
CA GLY A 53 -0.58 -21.25 -7.65
C GLY A 53 -1.96 -20.89 -8.20
N PRO A 54 -2.98 -21.72 -7.97
CA PRO A 54 -4.34 -21.39 -8.36
C PRO A 54 -4.87 -20.21 -7.55
N VAL A 55 -5.74 -19.40 -8.16
CA VAL A 55 -6.39 -18.26 -7.48
C VAL A 55 -7.20 -18.78 -6.29
N GLN A 56 -6.88 -18.27 -5.10
CA GLN A 56 -7.59 -18.64 -3.86
C GLN A 56 -8.65 -17.58 -3.52
N MET A 57 -8.31 -16.30 -3.66
CA MET A 57 -9.21 -15.18 -3.45
C MET A 57 -9.22 -14.27 -4.68
N LYS A 58 -10.38 -13.73 -5.03
CA LYS A 58 -10.51 -12.77 -6.12
C LYS A 58 -10.05 -11.38 -5.65
N ALA A 59 -9.40 -10.62 -6.54
CA ALA A 59 -8.87 -9.28 -6.25
C ALA A 59 -9.94 -8.28 -5.76
N ASP A 60 -11.20 -8.46 -6.11
CA ASP A 60 -12.32 -7.62 -5.66
C ASP A 60 -12.67 -7.79 -4.17
N LEU A 61 -12.13 -8.81 -3.51
CA LEU A 61 -12.26 -9.00 -2.06
C LEU A 61 -11.31 -8.11 -1.25
N ILE A 62 -10.32 -7.46 -1.90
CA ILE A 62 -9.43 -6.52 -1.23
C ILE A 62 -10.23 -5.30 -0.80
N ALA A 63 -10.26 -5.04 0.51
CA ALA A 63 -10.91 -3.88 1.10
C ALA A 63 -9.92 -2.90 1.73
N TYR A 64 -8.79 -3.40 2.22
CA TYR A 64 -7.75 -2.60 2.85
C TYR A 64 -6.37 -3.02 2.40
N ALA A 65 -5.45 -2.05 2.35
CA ALA A 65 -4.01 -2.26 2.24
C ALA A 65 -3.33 -1.70 3.49
N CYS A 66 -2.45 -2.51 4.11
CA CYS A 66 -1.73 -2.13 5.30
C CYS A 66 -0.28 -1.82 4.97
N TYR A 67 0.22 -0.74 5.53
CA TYR A 67 1.52 -0.17 5.24
C TYR A 67 2.32 0.03 6.51
N ARG A 68 3.64 -0.08 6.37
CA ARG A 68 4.60 0.52 7.29
C ARG A 68 5.20 1.75 6.62
N ILE A 69 5.13 2.89 7.30
CA ILE A 69 5.82 4.11 6.88
C ILE A 69 6.95 4.36 7.86
N THR A 70 8.16 4.50 7.34
CA THR A 70 9.35 4.78 8.14
C THR A 70 9.83 6.19 7.86
N TYR A 71 10.01 6.98 8.92
CA TYR A 71 10.58 8.32 8.89
C TYR A 71 11.81 8.41 9.79
N PRO A 72 12.68 9.43 9.61
CA PRO A 72 13.62 9.81 10.65
C PRO A 72 12.90 10.19 11.96
N ALA A 73 13.49 9.91 13.12
CA ALA A 73 12.88 10.16 14.43
C ALA A 73 12.42 11.62 14.64
N ALA A 74 13.08 12.58 13.96
CA ALA A 74 12.71 14.01 13.98
C ALA A 74 11.28 14.28 13.45
N ALA A 75 10.67 13.35 12.73
CA ALA A 75 9.30 13.47 12.24
C ALA A 75 8.24 13.44 13.36
N ALA A 76 8.58 12.99 14.58
CA ALA A 76 7.66 12.85 15.70
C ALA A 76 6.84 14.13 15.94
N ALA A 77 7.47 15.30 15.93
CA ALA A 77 6.79 16.58 16.15
C ALA A 77 5.68 16.88 15.11
N ALA A 78 5.89 16.51 13.84
CA ALA A 78 4.89 16.69 12.80
C ALA A 78 3.72 15.71 12.96
N LEU A 79 3.98 14.48 13.42
CA LEU A 79 2.96 13.47 13.70
C LEU A 79 2.11 13.86 14.92
N ASP A 80 2.74 14.36 15.98
CA ASP A 80 2.03 14.89 17.15
C ASP A 80 1.17 16.09 16.78
N ALA A 81 1.69 16.99 15.92
CA ALA A 81 0.92 18.12 15.41
C ALA A 81 -0.27 17.66 14.55
N TYR A 82 -0.10 16.63 13.71
CA TYR A 82 -1.23 16.01 12.99
C TYR A 82 -2.27 15.46 13.97
N ASN A 83 -1.84 14.75 15.01
CA ASN A 83 -2.73 14.15 16.00
C ASN A 83 -3.56 15.20 16.76
N ALA A 84 -3.02 16.41 16.92
CA ALA A 84 -3.71 17.53 17.57
C ALA A 84 -4.76 18.23 16.67
N LEU A 85 -4.80 17.93 15.36
CA LEU A 85 -5.79 18.50 14.45
C LEU A 85 -7.16 17.83 14.62
N GLU A 86 -8.23 18.61 14.50
CA GLU A 86 -9.60 18.12 14.39
C GLU A 86 -9.97 17.71 12.96
N SER A 87 -9.32 18.30 11.94
CA SER A 87 -9.61 18.09 10.52
C SER A 87 -8.31 18.16 9.72
N ALA A 88 -8.20 17.28 8.71
CA ALA A 88 -7.05 17.20 7.81
C ALA A 88 -7.53 16.94 6.37
N PRO A 89 -8.18 17.91 5.71
CA PRO A 89 -8.67 17.75 4.34
C PRO A 89 -7.52 17.74 3.35
N VAL A 90 -7.57 16.78 2.40
CA VAL A 90 -6.63 16.66 1.29
C VAL A 90 -7.36 16.54 -0.04
N GLU A 91 -6.78 17.08 -1.09
CA GLU A 91 -7.30 16.90 -2.43
C GLU A 91 -6.75 15.62 -3.04
N LYS A 92 -7.65 14.69 -3.36
CA LYS A 92 -7.33 13.48 -4.12
C LYS A 92 -7.64 13.68 -5.59
N HIS A 93 -6.61 13.66 -6.44
CA HIS A 93 -6.78 13.71 -7.88
C HIS A 93 -7.19 12.34 -8.43
N GLY A 94 -8.21 12.30 -9.25
CA GLY A 94 -8.73 11.07 -9.85
C GLY A 94 -9.15 11.25 -11.32
N LYS A 95 -9.28 10.15 -12.04
CA LYS A 95 -9.72 10.17 -13.46
C LYS A 95 -11.11 10.81 -13.67
N LYS A 96 -11.94 10.82 -12.63
CA LYS A 96 -13.30 11.40 -12.65
C LYS A 96 -13.37 12.81 -12.01
N GLY A 97 -12.21 13.46 -11.81
CA GLY A 97 -12.09 14.77 -11.14
C GLY A 97 -11.48 14.66 -9.74
N ASN A 98 -11.28 15.82 -9.13
CA ASN A 98 -10.71 15.94 -7.80
C ASN A 98 -11.79 15.76 -6.73
N LYS A 99 -11.43 15.13 -5.62
CA LYS A 99 -12.28 14.98 -4.44
C LYS A 99 -11.52 15.42 -3.21
N ILE A 100 -12.21 16.09 -2.30
CA ILE A 100 -11.67 16.35 -0.97
C ILE A 100 -11.92 15.11 -0.12
N ILE A 101 -10.86 14.62 0.51
CA ILE A 101 -10.87 13.50 1.47
C ILE A 101 -10.50 14.08 2.82
N GLU A 102 -11.31 13.80 3.83
CA GLU A 102 -10.96 14.09 5.22
C GLU A 102 -10.08 12.94 5.75
N LEU A 103 -8.78 13.19 5.94
CA LEU A 103 -7.86 12.14 6.39
C LEU A 103 -8.23 11.64 7.78
N LYS A 104 -8.78 12.49 8.65
CA LYS A 104 -9.17 12.12 10.01
C LYS A 104 -10.28 11.07 10.06
N ASP A 105 -11.10 10.95 9.02
CA ASP A 105 -12.12 9.88 8.90
C ASP A 105 -11.48 8.50 8.72
N HIS A 106 -10.24 8.45 8.20
CA HIS A 106 -9.52 7.20 7.89
C HIS A 106 -8.29 6.98 8.77
N ILE A 107 -7.66 8.06 9.20
CA ILE A 107 -6.47 8.08 10.05
C ILE A 107 -6.73 9.10 11.19
N PRO A 108 -7.61 8.79 12.14
CA PRO A 108 -7.97 9.73 13.21
C PRO A 108 -6.75 10.09 14.08
N GLN A 109 -5.87 9.12 14.29
CA GLN A 109 -4.62 9.25 15.02
C GLN A 109 -3.51 8.46 14.32
N VAL A 110 -2.30 8.99 14.34
CA VAL A 110 -1.09 8.29 13.89
C VAL A 110 -0.33 7.84 15.12
N GLU A 111 -0.35 6.53 15.37
CA GLU A 111 0.51 5.91 16.37
C GLU A 111 1.86 5.59 15.73
N TYR A 112 2.94 5.83 16.44
CA TYR A 112 4.29 5.53 15.97
C TYR A 112 5.17 4.95 17.08
N ILE A 113 6.16 4.16 16.66
CA ILE A 113 7.18 3.59 17.54
C ILE A 113 8.53 4.15 17.09
N THR A 114 9.31 4.69 18.04
CA THR A 114 10.66 5.18 17.75
C THR A 114 11.68 4.09 18.03
N GLU A 115 12.53 3.80 17.05
CA GLU A 115 13.62 2.84 17.14
C GLU A 115 14.92 3.49 16.65
N GLY A 116 15.81 3.87 17.59
CA GLY A 116 17.04 4.60 17.27
C GLY A 116 16.75 5.94 16.57
N ASP A 117 17.33 6.14 15.40
CA ASP A 117 17.18 7.36 14.59
C ASP A 117 15.94 7.34 13.66
N SER A 118 15.09 6.33 13.77
CA SER A 118 13.90 6.15 12.94
C SER A 118 12.64 6.03 13.77
N LEU A 119 11.50 6.33 13.18
CA LEU A 119 10.18 6.00 13.70
C LEU A 119 9.36 5.24 12.65
N HIS A 120 8.47 4.39 13.11
CA HIS A 120 7.62 3.54 12.29
C HIS A 120 6.16 3.77 12.60
N ILE A 121 5.36 3.90 11.54
CA ILE A 121 3.90 4.02 11.57
C ILE A 121 3.35 2.79 10.88
N ASP A 122 2.50 2.01 11.55
CA ASP A 122 1.74 0.94 10.92
C ASP A 122 0.28 1.40 10.78
N LEU A 123 -0.23 1.42 9.55
CA LEU A 123 -1.60 1.84 9.28
C LEU A 123 -2.23 1.03 8.14
N CYS A 124 -3.55 0.85 8.19
CA CYS A 124 -4.31 0.23 7.11
C CYS A 124 -5.30 1.25 6.54
N MET A 125 -5.29 1.40 5.21
CA MET A 125 -6.14 2.34 4.48
C MET A 125 -7.09 1.59 3.55
N PRO A 126 -8.26 2.17 3.23
CA PRO A 126 -9.16 1.63 2.22
C PRO A 126 -8.44 1.40 0.89
N ALA A 127 -8.62 0.22 0.29
CA ALA A 127 -8.03 -0.18 -0.99
C ALA A 127 -9.06 -0.83 -1.94
N ALA A 128 -10.35 -0.67 -1.66
CA ALA A 128 -11.45 -1.15 -2.50
C ALA A 128 -11.60 -0.27 -3.77
N GLN A 129 -12.34 -0.79 -4.76
CA GLN A 129 -12.57 -0.06 -6.02
C GLN A 129 -13.30 1.28 -5.81
N GLU A 130 -14.25 1.34 -4.88
CA GLU A 130 -15.02 2.54 -4.57
C GLU A 130 -14.19 3.60 -3.85
N LEU A 131 -13.31 3.15 -2.97
CA LEU A 131 -12.43 4.01 -2.19
C LEU A 131 -11.05 3.35 -2.06
N ASN A 132 -10.09 3.89 -2.77
CA ASN A 132 -8.68 3.49 -2.68
C ASN A 132 -7.88 4.71 -2.23
N LEU A 133 -7.30 4.66 -1.05
CA LEU A 133 -6.48 5.72 -0.49
C LEU A 133 -5.01 5.28 -0.44
N ASN A 134 -4.14 6.16 -0.93
CA ASN A 134 -2.71 5.93 -0.91
C ASN A 134 -2.08 6.63 0.29
N PRO A 135 -1.10 6.03 1.00
CA PRO A 135 -0.40 6.69 2.09
C PRO A 135 0.31 8.00 1.69
N SER A 136 0.56 8.22 0.40
CA SER A 136 1.08 9.51 -0.09
C SER A 136 0.16 10.70 0.20
N LEU A 137 -1.12 10.49 0.46
CA LEU A 137 -2.03 11.55 0.92
C LEU A 137 -1.63 12.05 2.31
N LEU A 138 -1.27 11.15 3.22
CA LEU A 138 -0.77 11.52 4.54
C LEU A 138 0.61 12.18 4.45
N THR A 139 1.56 11.56 3.71
CA THR A 139 2.92 12.13 3.60
C THR A 139 2.92 13.50 2.93
N GLY A 140 2.08 13.68 1.89
CA GLY A 140 1.91 14.99 1.23
C GLY A 140 1.27 16.05 2.15
N PHE A 141 0.27 15.66 2.95
CA PHE A 141 -0.32 16.55 3.94
C PHE A 141 0.69 16.99 5.01
N LEU A 142 1.51 16.05 5.51
CA LEU A 142 2.55 16.35 6.49
C LEU A 142 3.61 17.29 5.92
N GLU A 143 3.97 17.13 4.65
CA GLU A 143 4.89 18.02 3.96
C GLU A 143 4.30 19.43 3.80
N GLU A 144 3.10 19.54 3.26
CA GLU A 144 2.44 20.83 3.01
C GLU A 144 2.15 21.59 4.32
N LYS A 145 1.65 20.88 5.34
CA LYS A 145 1.18 21.52 6.57
C LYS A 145 2.27 21.76 7.60
N PHE A 146 3.24 20.87 7.70
CA PHE A 146 4.25 20.87 8.77
C PHE A 146 5.69 20.89 8.24
N GLY A 147 5.88 20.93 6.92
CA GLY A 147 7.21 20.97 6.32
C GLY A 147 8.02 19.67 6.47
N LEU A 148 7.35 18.53 6.78
CA LEU A 148 8.01 17.23 6.83
C LEU A 148 8.12 16.65 5.41
N PRO A 149 9.34 16.58 4.80
CA PRO A 149 9.46 16.21 3.41
C PRO A 149 8.89 14.82 3.13
N ALA A 150 7.98 14.69 2.17
CA ALA A 150 7.38 13.40 1.80
C ALA A 150 8.44 12.40 1.30
N VAL A 151 9.52 12.91 0.68
CA VAL A 151 10.67 12.09 0.23
C VAL A 151 11.44 11.45 1.38
N SER A 152 11.29 11.93 2.62
CA SER A 152 11.90 11.31 3.81
C SER A 152 11.13 10.07 4.30
N ALA A 153 9.94 9.81 3.76
CA ALA A 153 9.15 8.64 4.07
C ALA A 153 9.57 7.44 3.21
N ASN A 154 9.93 6.32 3.83
CA ASN A 154 9.93 5.03 3.15
C ASN A 154 8.57 4.36 3.40
N ILE A 155 7.86 3.99 2.33
CA ILE A 155 6.53 3.39 2.38
C ILE A 155 6.60 1.96 1.89
N LEU A 156 6.32 1.01 2.78
CA LEU A 156 6.29 -0.42 2.51
C LEU A 156 4.87 -0.96 2.70
N ARG A 157 4.28 -1.50 1.61
CA ARG A 157 3.01 -2.24 1.70
C ARG A 157 3.27 -3.64 2.25
N LYS A 158 2.65 -3.96 3.37
CA LYS A 158 2.90 -5.22 4.10
C LYS A 158 1.90 -6.32 3.75
N LYS A 159 0.63 -5.98 3.57
CA LYS A 159 -0.45 -6.95 3.32
C LYS A 159 -1.73 -6.28 2.82
N PHE A 160 -2.58 -7.11 2.21
CA PHE A 160 -3.97 -6.77 1.93
C PHE A 160 -4.90 -7.48 2.91
N LEU A 161 -6.06 -6.87 3.18
CA LEU A 161 -7.11 -7.45 3.99
C LEU A 161 -8.45 -7.36 3.27
N THR A 162 -9.31 -8.34 3.52
CA THR A 162 -10.72 -8.33 3.13
C THR A 162 -11.53 -7.38 3.99
N ALA A 163 -12.82 -7.19 3.67
CA ALA A 163 -13.75 -6.39 4.47
C ALA A 163 -13.86 -6.91 5.93
N ASP A 164 -13.79 -8.23 6.11
CA ASP A 164 -13.82 -8.89 7.43
C ASP A 164 -12.44 -8.92 8.13
N LYS A 165 -11.47 -8.13 7.61
CA LYS A 165 -10.10 -8.04 8.16
C LYS A 165 -9.31 -9.36 8.10
N GLN A 166 -9.72 -10.31 7.28
CA GLN A 166 -8.93 -11.52 7.01
C GLN A 166 -7.77 -11.18 6.05
N LEU A 167 -6.67 -11.91 6.19
CA LEU A 167 -5.53 -11.78 5.27
C LEU A 167 -5.98 -12.22 3.87
N PHE A 168 -5.74 -11.36 2.88
CA PHE A 168 -5.89 -11.71 1.47
C PHE A 168 -4.68 -12.53 1.02
N VAL A 169 -4.95 -13.69 0.42
CA VAL A 169 -3.95 -14.69 -0.02
C VAL A 169 -4.26 -15.21 -1.42
#